data_16f08c5b7a676eebfcbb1b1c1f7f01ab
#
_entry.id   16f08c5b7a676eebfcbb1b1c1f7f01ab
#
_cell.length_a   1.000
_cell.length_b   1.000
_cell.length_c   1.000
_cell.angle_alpha   90.00
_cell.angle_beta   90.00
_cell.angle_gamma   90.00
#
_symmetry.space_group_name_H-M   'P 1'
#
loop_
_entity.id
_entity.type
_entity.pdbx_description
1 polymer ?
#
loop_
_entity_poly.entity_id
_entity_poly.type
_entity_poly.pdbx_seq_one_letter_code
_entity_poly.pdbx_strand_id
1 'polypeptide(L)'
;MNFTDLRIIRTQEQFQNALLELLGTKELKEITVKEICDKANMSRNAFYQHYGYKEDLYDQMVAKATERIRESLAPIIPDISHLKKDTIQAYAKGIIDAVTEVHDLIYVMLKSDDGMFMRQLTDLIFGQFLTNALPFFDIEDSEELRLYYEFLSAGISAFIIKWILDDSVSEEKALLLLTEILLHTSTKVPK
;
A
#
# COMPACT_ATOMS: atom_id res chain seq x y z
N MET A 1 -25.03 9.78 -5.56
CA MET A 1 -24.70 8.36 -5.62
C MET A 1 -25.97 7.59 -5.91
N ASN A 2 -26.02 6.87 -7.04
CA ASN A 2 -27.24 6.21 -7.51
C ASN A 2 -27.39 4.85 -6.81
N PHE A 3 -28.62 4.35 -6.59
CA PHE A 3 -28.88 3.04 -5.97
C PHE A 3 -28.21 1.88 -6.73
N THR A 4 -28.05 1.99 -8.03
CA THR A 4 -27.33 1.03 -8.88
C THR A 4 -25.85 0.97 -8.51
N ASP A 5 -25.21 2.11 -8.25
CA ASP A 5 -23.80 2.20 -7.89
C ASP A 5 -23.51 1.53 -6.55
N LEU A 6 -24.39 1.71 -5.55
CA LEU A 6 -24.26 1.07 -4.23
C LEU A 6 -24.40 -0.45 -4.28
N ARG A 7 -25.25 -0.96 -5.17
CA ARG A 7 -25.43 -2.40 -5.36
C ARG A 7 -24.21 -3.03 -6.01
N ILE A 8 -23.63 -2.36 -7.00
CA ILE A 8 -22.39 -2.78 -7.66
C ILE A 8 -21.25 -2.83 -6.65
N ILE A 9 -21.05 -1.76 -5.87
CA ILE A 9 -19.99 -1.69 -4.85
C ILE A 9 -20.12 -2.85 -3.85
N ARG A 10 -21.31 -3.08 -3.30
CA ARG A 10 -21.53 -4.18 -2.36
C ARG A 10 -21.25 -5.56 -2.96
N THR A 11 -21.63 -5.77 -4.22
CA THR A 11 -21.34 -7.01 -4.94
C THR A 11 -19.85 -7.23 -5.08
N GLN A 12 -19.10 -6.19 -5.47
CA GLN A 12 -17.65 -6.24 -5.59
C GLN A 12 -16.97 -6.51 -4.23
N GLU A 13 -17.41 -5.83 -3.17
CA GLU A 13 -16.90 -6.06 -1.81
C GLU A 13 -17.11 -7.50 -1.34
N GLN A 14 -18.26 -8.11 -1.63
CA GLN A 14 -18.52 -9.51 -1.29
C GLN A 14 -17.56 -10.47 -2.01
N PHE A 15 -17.28 -10.25 -3.30
CA PHE A 15 -16.30 -11.06 -4.02
C PHE A 15 -14.86 -10.82 -3.54
N GLN A 16 -14.49 -9.57 -3.24
CA GLN A 16 -13.18 -9.21 -2.69
C GLN A 16 -12.95 -9.90 -1.34
N ASN A 17 -13.91 -9.81 -0.41
CA ASN A 17 -13.82 -10.46 0.90
C ASN A 17 -13.72 -11.99 0.77
N ALA A 18 -14.52 -12.59 -0.12
CA ALA A 18 -14.48 -14.01 -0.36
C ALA A 18 -13.11 -14.47 -0.91
N LEU A 19 -12.54 -13.74 -1.86
CA LEU A 19 -11.21 -14.04 -2.38
C LEU A 19 -10.14 -13.87 -1.33
N LEU A 20 -10.18 -12.79 -0.53
CA LEU A 20 -9.23 -12.53 0.54
C LEU A 20 -9.20 -13.66 1.57
N GLU A 21 -10.37 -14.13 2.02
CA GLU A 21 -10.45 -15.25 2.95
C GLU A 21 -9.90 -16.57 2.35
N LEU A 22 -10.12 -16.83 1.06
CA LEU A 22 -9.57 -18.00 0.39
C LEU A 22 -8.04 -17.92 0.25
N LEU A 23 -7.52 -16.74 -0.07
CA LEU A 23 -6.08 -16.48 -0.17
C LEU A 23 -5.36 -16.65 1.19
N GLY A 24 -6.06 -16.52 2.30
CA GLY A 24 -5.51 -16.81 3.63
C GLY A 24 -5.07 -18.29 3.80
N THR A 25 -5.58 -19.20 2.97
CA THR A 25 -5.35 -20.67 3.08
C THR A 25 -4.84 -21.33 1.81
N LYS A 26 -4.92 -20.67 0.66
CA LYS A 26 -4.58 -21.21 -0.66
C LYS A 26 -3.85 -20.18 -1.50
N GLU A 27 -3.02 -20.63 -2.42
CA GLU A 27 -2.48 -19.75 -3.46
C GLU A 27 -3.55 -19.39 -4.50
N LEU A 28 -3.44 -18.21 -5.12
CA LEU A 28 -4.39 -17.76 -6.13
C LEU A 28 -4.62 -18.79 -7.25
N LYS A 29 -3.55 -19.48 -7.69
CA LYS A 29 -3.63 -20.51 -8.75
C LYS A 29 -4.55 -21.67 -8.41
N GLU A 30 -4.69 -21.99 -7.11
CA GLU A 30 -5.49 -23.11 -6.60
C GLU A 30 -6.96 -22.74 -6.39
N ILE A 31 -7.26 -21.44 -6.30
CA ILE A 31 -8.62 -20.93 -6.08
C ILE A 31 -9.39 -20.95 -7.41
N THR A 32 -10.64 -21.40 -7.37
CA THR A 32 -11.55 -21.40 -8.52
C THR A 32 -12.62 -20.32 -8.39
N VAL A 33 -13.16 -19.83 -9.52
CA VAL A 33 -14.31 -18.91 -9.53
C VAL A 33 -15.51 -19.51 -8.80
N LYS A 34 -15.66 -20.85 -8.82
CA LYS A 34 -16.72 -21.53 -8.09
C LYS A 34 -16.57 -21.30 -6.58
N GLU A 35 -15.39 -21.52 -6.03
CA GLU A 35 -15.14 -21.33 -4.60
C GLU A 35 -15.36 -19.89 -4.18
N ILE A 36 -14.93 -18.91 -5.00
CA ILE A 36 -15.18 -17.49 -4.74
C ILE A 36 -16.68 -17.21 -4.69
N CYS A 37 -17.46 -17.72 -5.66
CA CYS A 37 -18.90 -17.53 -5.71
C CYS A 37 -19.62 -18.21 -4.55
N ASP A 38 -19.25 -19.45 -4.23
CA ASP A 38 -19.82 -20.21 -3.11
C ASP A 38 -19.53 -19.47 -1.78
N LYS A 39 -18.32 -18.96 -1.59
CA LYS A 39 -17.90 -18.20 -0.40
C LYS A 39 -18.61 -16.85 -0.30
N ALA A 40 -18.75 -16.14 -1.42
CA ALA A 40 -19.48 -14.87 -1.51
C ALA A 40 -21.01 -15.03 -1.41
N ASN A 41 -21.51 -16.26 -1.43
CA ASN A 41 -22.93 -16.57 -1.56
C ASN A 41 -23.59 -15.90 -2.78
N MET A 42 -22.90 -15.96 -3.93
CA MET A 42 -23.29 -15.32 -5.17
C MET A 42 -23.21 -16.27 -6.36
N SER A 43 -23.94 -15.96 -7.44
CA SER A 43 -23.92 -16.76 -8.66
C SER A 43 -22.66 -16.47 -9.49
N ARG A 44 -22.24 -17.48 -10.28
CA ARG A 44 -21.17 -17.27 -11.30
C ARG A 44 -21.56 -16.21 -12.34
N ASN A 45 -22.84 -16.11 -12.68
CA ASN A 45 -23.29 -15.08 -13.60
C ASN A 45 -23.07 -13.67 -13.03
N ALA A 46 -23.29 -13.47 -11.73
CA ALA A 46 -22.98 -12.22 -11.05
C ALA A 46 -21.46 -11.93 -11.07
N PHE A 47 -20.62 -12.96 -10.88
CA PHE A 47 -19.17 -12.80 -10.99
C PHE A 47 -18.76 -12.31 -12.39
N TYR A 48 -19.19 -12.98 -13.44
CA TYR A 48 -18.82 -12.67 -14.82
C TYR A 48 -19.42 -11.35 -15.34
N GLN A 49 -20.36 -10.74 -14.63
CA GLN A 49 -20.81 -9.38 -14.91
C GLN A 49 -19.77 -8.32 -14.48
N HIS A 50 -18.86 -8.66 -13.57
CA HIS A 50 -17.86 -7.74 -13.01
C HIS A 50 -16.42 -8.09 -13.39
N TYR A 51 -16.12 -9.38 -13.58
CA TYR A 51 -14.77 -9.89 -13.77
C TYR A 51 -14.76 -10.95 -14.88
N GLY A 52 -13.79 -10.89 -15.78
CA GLY A 52 -13.60 -11.94 -16.81
C GLY A 52 -12.97 -13.19 -16.21
N TYR A 53 -12.02 -12.99 -15.30
CA TYR A 53 -11.25 -14.04 -14.61
C TYR A 53 -11.08 -13.71 -13.12
N LYS A 54 -10.63 -14.67 -12.32
CA LYS A 54 -10.32 -14.45 -10.90
C LYS A 54 -9.10 -13.51 -10.71
N GLU A 55 -8.21 -13.53 -11.68
CA GLU A 55 -7.05 -12.65 -11.75
C GLU A 55 -7.46 -11.18 -11.87
N ASP A 56 -8.52 -10.86 -12.65
CA ASP A 56 -9.04 -9.49 -12.75
C ASP A 56 -9.54 -8.97 -11.40
N LEU A 57 -10.19 -9.83 -10.60
CA LEU A 57 -10.62 -9.48 -9.25
C LEU A 57 -9.40 -9.22 -8.36
N TYR A 58 -8.40 -10.11 -8.40
CA TYR A 58 -7.17 -9.95 -7.63
C TYR A 58 -6.42 -8.66 -8.00
N ASP A 59 -6.22 -8.40 -9.29
CA ASP A 59 -5.53 -7.21 -9.79
C ASP A 59 -6.23 -5.92 -9.37
N GLN A 60 -7.57 -5.90 -9.37
CA GLN A 60 -8.33 -4.75 -8.86
C GLN A 60 -8.12 -4.54 -7.36
N MET A 61 -8.05 -5.61 -6.57
CA MET A 61 -7.78 -5.51 -5.12
C MET A 61 -6.37 -4.96 -4.88
N VAL A 62 -5.37 -5.45 -5.62
CA VAL A 62 -3.98 -4.97 -5.56
C VAL A 62 -3.90 -3.49 -5.94
N ALA A 63 -4.52 -3.11 -7.06
CA ALA A 63 -4.53 -1.74 -7.53
C ALA A 63 -5.17 -0.78 -6.50
N LYS A 64 -6.28 -1.20 -5.86
CA LYS A 64 -6.94 -0.42 -4.81
C LYS A 64 -6.04 -0.25 -3.58
N ALA A 65 -5.36 -1.30 -3.13
CA ALA A 65 -4.44 -1.23 -2.01
C ALA A 65 -3.24 -0.33 -2.31
N THR A 66 -2.64 -0.50 -3.48
CA THR A 66 -1.53 0.33 -3.95
C THR A 66 -1.92 1.81 -4.03
N GLU A 67 -3.11 2.09 -4.57
CA GLU A 67 -3.63 3.46 -4.66
C GLU A 67 -3.85 4.08 -3.28
N ARG A 68 -4.39 3.32 -2.32
CA ARG A 68 -4.60 3.79 -0.95
C ARG A 68 -3.28 4.16 -0.26
N ILE A 69 -2.23 3.35 -0.46
CA ILE A 69 -0.89 3.68 0.03
C ILE A 69 -0.36 4.92 -0.69
N ARG A 70 -0.50 5.00 -2.01
CA ARG A 70 -0.08 6.15 -2.80
C ARG A 70 -0.71 7.45 -2.32
N GLU A 71 -2.00 7.45 -2.02
CA GLU A 71 -2.71 8.60 -1.49
C GLU A 71 -2.14 9.04 -0.13
N SER A 72 -1.74 8.11 0.73
CA SER A 72 -1.13 8.44 2.02
C SER A 72 0.27 9.06 1.90
N LEU A 73 0.96 8.74 0.81
CA LEU A 73 2.28 9.30 0.50
C LEU A 73 2.19 10.66 -0.23
N ALA A 74 1.00 11.01 -0.77
CA ALA A 74 0.82 12.19 -1.60
C ALA A 74 0.99 13.54 -0.88
N PRO A 75 0.61 13.74 0.40
CA PRO A 75 0.86 14.98 1.10
C PRO A 75 2.33 15.11 1.48
N ILE A 76 3.19 15.26 0.50
CA ILE A 76 4.57 15.61 0.75
C ILE A 76 4.64 17.08 1.09
N ILE A 77 5.17 17.25 2.20
CA ILE A 77 5.47 18.34 3.03
C ILE A 77 6.25 19.40 2.24
N PRO A 78 5.72 20.60 2.20
CA PRO A 78 6.27 21.70 1.39
C PRO A 78 7.69 22.15 1.73
N ASP A 79 8.22 21.81 2.88
CA ASP A 79 9.57 22.26 3.28
C ASP A 79 10.17 21.30 4.31
N ILE A 80 11.03 20.40 3.82
CA ILE A 80 11.75 19.43 4.68
C ILE A 80 12.69 20.14 5.66
N SER A 81 13.23 21.32 5.30
CA SER A 81 14.18 22.04 6.14
C SER A 81 13.52 22.67 7.37
N HIS A 82 12.22 22.81 7.39
CA HIS A 82 11.42 23.42 8.45
C HIS A 82 10.35 22.48 9.04
N LEU A 83 10.48 21.16 8.79
CA LEU A 83 9.51 20.19 9.30
C LEU A 83 9.52 20.13 10.82
N LYS A 84 8.42 20.58 11.40
CA LYS A 84 8.14 20.35 12.81
C LYS A 84 7.87 18.85 13.03
N LYS A 85 8.30 18.34 14.17
CA LYS A 85 8.07 16.95 14.59
C LYS A 85 6.61 16.53 14.41
N ASP A 86 5.67 17.40 14.75
CA ASP A 86 4.23 17.14 14.63
C ASP A 86 3.77 16.88 13.18
N THR A 87 4.37 17.57 12.22
CA THR A 87 4.06 17.40 10.79
C THR A 87 4.58 16.04 10.29
N ILE A 88 5.80 15.67 10.67
CA ILE A 88 6.37 14.35 10.34
C ILE A 88 5.58 13.24 10.99
N GLN A 89 5.16 13.42 12.25
CA GLN A 89 4.34 12.43 12.94
C GLN A 89 2.97 12.27 12.28
N ALA A 90 2.33 13.36 11.86
CA ALA A 90 1.06 13.30 11.13
C ALA A 90 1.20 12.56 9.78
N TYR A 91 2.32 12.78 9.09
CA TYR A 91 2.64 12.07 7.85
C TYR A 91 2.89 10.57 8.10
N ALA A 92 3.71 10.23 9.09
CA ALA A 92 3.94 8.84 9.49
C ALA A 92 2.62 8.16 9.86
N LYS A 93 1.74 8.86 10.58
CA LYS A 93 0.41 8.35 10.94
C LYS A 93 -0.44 8.06 9.70
N GLY A 94 -0.46 8.94 8.72
CA GLY A 94 -1.17 8.70 7.47
C GLY A 94 -0.71 7.42 6.75
N ILE A 95 0.60 7.16 6.73
CA ILE A 95 1.16 5.92 6.17
C ILE A 95 0.70 4.71 6.99
N ILE A 96 0.84 4.75 8.31
CA ILE A 96 0.45 3.64 9.20
C ILE A 96 -1.05 3.35 9.04
N ASP A 97 -1.91 4.37 9.08
CA ASP A 97 -3.36 4.22 8.93
C ASP A 97 -3.71 3.57 7.56
N ALA A 98 -3.07 4.03 6.47
CA ALA A 98 -3.32 3.48 5.14
C ALA A 98 -2.87 2.02 5.02
N VAL A 99 -1.73 1.67 5.60
CA VAL A 99 -1.23 0.29 5.63
C VAL A 99 -2.13 -0.60 6.48
N THR A 100 -2.59 -0.12 7.63
CA THR A 100 -3.51 -0.86 8.51
C THR A 100 -4.84 -1.14 7.80
N GLU A 101 -5.37 -0.18 7.04
CA GLU A 101 -6.63 -0.34 6.28
C GLU A 101 -6.57 -1.47 5.24
N VAL A 102 -5.39 -1.71 4.65
CA VAL A 102 -5.20 -2.72 3.61
C VAL A 102 -4.32 -3.90 4.07
N HIS A 103 -4.11 -4.01 5.41
CA HIS A 103 -3.21 -4.97 6.04
C HIS A 103 -3.41 -6.41 5.56
N ASP A 104 -4.64 -6.91 5.65
CA ASP A 104 -4.94 -8.31 5.35
C ASP A 104 -4.64 -8.68 3.90
N LEU A 105 -4.93 -7.76 2.97
CA LEU A 105 -4.61 -7.95 1.57
C LEU A 105 -3.09 -7.97 1.34
N ILE A 106 -2.37 -6.99 1.90
CA ILE A 106 -0.91 -6.94 1.78
C ILE A 106 -0.27 -8.17 2.42
N TYR A 107 -0.72 -8.57 3.60
CA TYR A 107 -0.22 -9.76 4.30
C TYR A 107 -0.35 -11.02 3.44
N VAL A 108 -1.51 -11.22 2.82
CA VAL A 108 -1.74 -12.35 1.93
C VAL A 108 -0.89 -12.26 0.67
N MET A 109 -0.76 -11.07 0.07
CA MET A 109 0.11 -10.84 -1.08
C MET A 109 1.57 -11.17 -0.77
N LEU A 110 2.09 -10.69 0.35
CA LEU A 110 3.47 -10.95 0.78
C LEU A 110 3.77 -12.43 1.00
N LYS A 111 2.77 -13.23 1.36
CA LYS A 111 2.93 -14.69 1.52
C LYS A 111 2.93 -15.45 0.19
N SER A 112 2.30 -14.90 -0.84
CA SER A 112 2.14 -15.54 -2.15
C SER A 112 3.08 -15.00 -3.22
N ASP A 113 3.95 -14.03 -2.89
CA ASP A 113 4.69 -13.20 -3.83
C ASP A 113 6.20 -13.34 -3.62
N ASP A 114 6.93 -13.67 -4.70
CA ASP A 114 8.40 -13.76 -4.73
C ASP A 114 9.11 -12.38 -4.63
N GLY A 115 8.60 -11.46 -3.81
CA GLY A 115 9.16 -10.11 -3.59
C GLY A 115 8.75 -9.07 -4.63
N MET A 116 7.75 -9.35 -5.45
CA MET A 116 7.21 -8.42 -6.45
C MET A 116 6.56 -7.21 -5.77
N PHE A 117 5.76 -7.45 -4.73
CA PHE A 117 5.10 -6.38 -3.98
C PHE A 117 6.12 -5.44 -3.32
N MET A 118 7.21 -5.97 -2.78
CA MET A 118 8.28 -5.13 -2.20
C MET A 118 8.87 -4.18 -3.24
N ARG A 119 9.13 -4.66 -4.46
CA ARG A 119 9.59 -3.80 -5.56
C ARG A 119 8.57 -2.75 -5.92
N GLN A 120 7.32 -3.13 -6.12
CA GLN A 120 6.23 -2.20 -6.44
C GLN A 120 6.07 -1.13 -5.37
N LEU A 121 6.15 -1.48 -4.09
CA LEU A 121 6.08 -0.53 -2.99
C LEU A 121 7.29 0.41 -2.97
N THR A 122 8.49 -0.12 -3.21
CA THR A 122 9.71 0.69 -3.31
C THR A 122 9.63 1.68 -4.46
N ASP A 123 9.23 1.22 -5.65
CA ASP A 123 9.06 2.06 -6.84
C ASP A 123 7.98 3.13 -6.62
N LEU A 124 6.89 2.76 -5.94
CA LEU A 124 5.83 3.69 -5.58
C LEU A 124 6.35 4.82 -4.68
N ILE A 125 7.05 4.48 -3.59
CA ILE A 125 7.62 5.45 -2.64
C ILE A 125 8.65 6.32 -3.34
N PHE A 126 9.55 5.72 -4.11
CA PHE A 126 10.57 6.44 -4.87
C PHE A 126 9.95 7.40 -5.90
N GLY A 127 8.94 6.94 -6.64
CA GLY A 127 8.21 7.78 -7.60
C GLY A 127 7.53 8.98 -6.93
N GLN A 128 7.01 8.82 -5.72
CA GLN A 128 6.44 9.94 -4.95
C GLN A 128 7.51 10.97 -4.55
N PHE A 129 8.71 10.53 -4.18
CA PHE A 129 9.82 11.46 -3.91
C PHE A 129 10.18 12.26 -5.16
N LEU A 130 10.37 11.61 -6.31
CA LEU A 130 10.70 12.28 -7.56
C LEU A 130 9.63 13.26 -8.02
N THR A 131 8.36 12.88 -7.90
CA THR A 131 7.23 13.68 -8.40
C THR A 131 6.91 14.86 -7.50
N ASN A 132 7.04 14.70 -6.21
CA ASN A 132 6.55 15.66 -5.23
C ASN A 132 7.68 16.41 -4.52
N ALA A 133 8.78 15.75 -4.16
CA ALA A 133 9.85 16.38 -3.40
C ALA A 133 10.76 17.24 -4.30
N LEU A 134 11.25 16.72 -5.42
CA LEU A 134 12.20 17.44 -6.27
C LEU A 134 11.67 18.79 -6.78
N PRO A 135 10.47 18.86 -7.41
CA PRO A 135 9.94 20.13 -7.91
C PRO A 135 9.63 21.13 -6.81
N PHE A 136 9.29 20.62 -5.63
CA PHE A 136 8.85 21.46 -4.53
C PHE A 136 10.00 22.15 -3.79
N PHE A 137 11.15 21.48 -3.69
CA PHE A 137 12.31 22.00 -2.94
C PHE A 137 13.30 22.79 -3.79
N ASP A 138 13.03 22.95 -5.09
CA ASP A 138 13.99 23.56 -6.04
C ASP A 138 15.39 22.90 -5.94
N ILE A 139 15.38 21.57 -5.68
CA ILE A 139 16.59 20.77 -5.55
C ILE A 139 16.96 20.27 -6.95
N GLU A 140 18.20 20.48 -7.34
CA GLU A 140 18.73 19.95 -8.58
C GLU A 140 18.73 18.41 -8.52
N ASP A 141 18.17 17.77 -9.54
CA ASP A 141 18.13 16.33 -9.66
C ASP A 141 19.54 15.79 -9.94
N SER A 142 20.17 15.20 -8.93
CA SER A 142 21.50 14.61 -9.01
C SER A 142 21.46 13.09 -8.82
N GLU A 143 22.49 12.39 -9.31
CA GLU A 143 22.62 10.94 -9.12
C GLU A 143 22.75 10.58 -7.63
N GLU A 144 23.44 11.39 -6.85
CA GLU A 144 23.59 11.20 -5.40
C GLU A 144 22.27 11.32 -4.68
N LEU A 145 21.44 12.29 -5.07
CA LEU A 145 20.13 12.51 -4.48
C LEU A 145 19.18 11.37 -4.84
N ARG A 146 19.19 10.90 -6.08
CA ARG A 146 18.43 9.73 -6.52
C ARG A 146 18.81 8.50 -5.73
N LEU A 147 20.09 8.20 -5.57
CA LEU A 147 20.60 7.07 -4.80
C LEU A 147 20.17 7.17 -3.33
N TYR A 148 20.20 8.36 -2.75
CA TYR A 148 19.73 8.60 -1.38
C TYR A 148 18.24 8.30 -1.22
N TYR A 149 17.39 8.78 -2.11
CA TYR A 149 15.94 8.51 -2.05
C TYR A 149 15.60 7.06 -2.39
N GLU A 150 16.36 6.41 -3.26
CA GLU A 150 16.21 4.98 -3.53
C GLU A 150 16.50 4.15 -2.27
N PHE A 151 17.58 4.47 -1.56
CA PHE A 151 17.90 3.86 -0.27
C PHE A 151 16.77 4.08 0.78
N LEU A 152 16.28 5.31 0.89
CA LEU A 152 15.17 5.61 1.82
C LEU A 152 13.89 4.86 1.46
N SER A 153 13.55 4.82 0.19
CA SER A 153 12.34 4.12 -0.28
C SER A 153 12.41 2.63 0.00
N ALA A 154 13.57 2.02 -0.23
CA ALA A 154 13.81 0.62 0.11
C ALA A 154 13.74 0.38 1.62
N GLY A 155 14.30 1.26 2.44
CA GLY A 155 14.26 1.18 3.90
C GLY A 155 12.83 1.29 4.46
N ILE A 156 12.05 2.26 3.98
CA ILE A 156 10.65 2.44 4.38
C ILE A 156 9.80 1.23 3.94
N SER A 157 10.00 0.74 2.72
CA SER A 157 9.31 -0.45 2.22
C SER A 157 9.61 -1.68 3.07
N ALA A 158 10.89 -1.91 3.38
CA ALA A 158 11.32 -3.01 4.25
C ALA A 158 10.73 -2.89 5.67
N PHE A 159 10.65 -1.67 6.22
CA PHE A 159 10.01 -1.40 7.50
C PHE A 159 8.53 -1.77 7.48
N ILE A 160 7.78 -1.30 6.48
CA ILE A 160 6.34 -1.57 6.33
C ILE A 160 6.09 -3.08 6.21
N ILE A 161 6.83 -3.75 5.32
CA ILE A 161 6.68 -5.18 5.09
C ILE A 161 7.00 -5.99 6.35
N LYS A 162 8.11 -5.65 7.03
CA LYS A 162 8.49 -6.34 8.26
C LYS A 162 7.45 -6.14 9.35
N TRP A 163 6.89 -4.95 9.48
CA TRP A 163 5.85 -4.66 10.45
C TRP A 163 4.56 -5.45 10.16
N ILE A 164 4.12 -5.52 8.90
CA ILE A 164 2.93 -6.30 8.51
C ILE A 164 3.11 -7.80 8.80
N LEU A 165 4.32 -8.32 8.61
CA LEU A 165 4.61 -9.76 8.80
C LEU A 165 4.91 -10.13 10.25
N ASP A 166 5.01 -9.16 11.16
CA ASP A 166 5.45 -9.36 12.54
C ASP A 166 4.46 -8.77 13.56
N ASP A 167 3.53 -9.61 14.03
CA ASP A 167 2.50 -9.22 15.02
C ASP A 167 3.07 -8.77 16.37
N SER A 168 4.39 -8.86 16.59
CA SER A 168 5.03 -8.46 17.85
C SER A 168 5.16 -6.94 18.02
N VAL A 169 5.01 -6.17 16.94
CA VAL A 169 5.13 -4.71 16.93
C VAL A 169 3.77 -4.06 16.81
N SER A 170 3.32 -3.41 17.90
CA SER A 170 2.05 -2.67 17.89
C SER A 170 2.08 -1.48 16.93
N GLU A 171 0.91 -1.07 16.45
CA GLU A 171 0.73 0.11 15.58
C GLU A 171 1.35 1.37 16.20
N GLU A 172 1.18 1.58 17.51
CA GLU A 172 1.78 2.70 18.24
C GLU A 172 3.31 2.69 18.17
N LYS A 173 3.93 1.52 18.35
CA LYS A 173 5.38 1.37 18.22
C LYS A 173 5.85 1.56 16.77
N ALA A 174 5.12 1.05 15.80
CA ALA A 174 5.41 1.25 14.38
C ALA A 174 5.37 2.72 14.02
N LEU A 175 4.35 3.46 14.50
CA LEU A 175 4.23 4.90 14.31
C LEU A 175 5.42 5.67 14.91
N LEU A 176 5.79 5.35 16.15
CA LEU A 176 6.94 6.00 16.80
C LEU A 176 8.24 5.76 16.03
N LEU A 177 8.51 4.51 15.65
CA LEU A 177 9.72 4.15 14.90
C LEU A 177 9.76 4.80 13.51
N LEU A 178 8.66 4.77 12.78
CA LEU A 178 8.59 5.41 11.46
C LEU A 178 8.78 6.93 11.57
N THR A 179 8.19 7.56 12.59
CA THR A 179 8.38 8.99 12.87
C THR A 179 9.85 9.32 13.12
N GLU A 180 10.55 8.54 13.95
CA GLU A 180 11.97 8.75 14.24
C GLU A 180 12.85 8.53 13.00
N ILE A 181 12.55 7.50 12.20
CA ILE A 181 13.27 7.25 10.92
C ILE A 181 13.11 8.47 10.00
N LEU A 182 11.89 8.95 9.79
CA LEU A 182 11.62 10.09 8.93
C LEU A 182 12.25 11.38 9.45
N LEU A 183 12.25 11.62 10.76
CA LEU A 183 12.93 12.77 11.38
C LEU A 183 14.43 12.76 11.13
N HIS A 184 15.08 11.61 11.33
CA HIS A 184 16.53 11.50 11.16
C HIS A 184 16.97 11.60 9.70
N THR A 185 16.15 11.12 8.77
CA THR A 185 16.45 11.18 7.34
C THR A 185 16.16 12.55 6.74
N SER A 186 15.09 13.23 7.15
CA SER A 186 14.76 14.56 6.63
C SER A 186 15.78 15.65 6.98
N THR A 187 16.53 15.49 8.08
CA THR A 187 17.55 16.47 8.52
C THR A 187 18.91 16.32 7.82
N LYS A 188 19.11 15.31 7.00
CA LYS A 188 20.41 14.94 6.40
C LYS A 188 20.34 14.79 4.88
N VAL A 189 19.40 15.46 4.22
CA VAL A 189 19.38 15.46 2.74
C VAL A 189 20.71 16.00 2.22
N PRO A 190 21.42 15.29 1.32
CA PRO A 190 22.60 15.82 0.66
C PRO A 190 22.29 17.14 -0.03
N LYS A 191 23.17 18.13 0.15
CA LYS A 191 23.04 19.44 -0.53
C LYS A 191 23.59 19.34 -1.92
#